data_2cf396262d44239f99d113b46947e32b
#
_entry.id   2cf396262d44239f99d113b46947e32b
#
_cell.length_a   1.000
_cell.length_b   1.000
_cell.length_c   1.000
_cell.angle_alpha   90.00
_cell.angle_beta   90.00
_cell.angle_gamma   90.00
#
_symmetry.space_group_name_H-M   'P 1'
#
loop_
_entity.id
_entity.type
_entity.pdbx_description
1 polymer ?
#
loop_
_entity_poly.entity_id
_entity_poly.type
_entity_poly.pdbx_seq_one_letter_code
_entity_poly.pdbx_strand_id
1 'polypeptide(L)'
;FKQKTAYEISTRDWSSDVCSSDLLIHGKKGSVKAVFGWPAIHTRIGGGERKDPQPAVDNLFLDCGAKNRKEVESLGIHIGAVATYEEGFDELAYNYLIGRAMDNRIGGFMIAEVAKMIRSNKVKLPYALYIVNAVQEEIGLRGAEMIARRIKPDVAIITDVTHDTTTPMVNKIIEGDVACGKGPSLAYGPAVHNKLLSIVENVATKKKIPVQMRTVSRSTGTDTDSFAYANDGCPSVLISIPLRYMHTTVEMLHKDDVENTIRLMYETLVNISPKTNLSYFS
;
A
#
# COMPACT_ATOMS: atom_id res chain seq x y z
N PHE A 1 -16.37 -25.20 7.44
CA PHE A 1 -16.78 -24.38 6.29
C PHE A 1 -15.51 -23.87 5.62
N LYS A 2 -15.14 -24.44 4.46
CA LYS A 2 -13.99 -23.93 3.68
C LYS A 2 -14.48 -22.77 2.84
N GLN A 3 -14.06 -21.57 3.17
CA GLN A 3 -14.32 -20.39 2.37
C GLN A 3 -12.98 -19.87 1.83
N LYS A 4 -12.85 -19.83 0.51
CA LYS A 4 -11.75 -19.10 -0.14
C LYS A 4 -12.07 -17.62 -0.04
N THR A 5 -11.47 -16.93 0.89
CA THR A 5 -11.41 -15.48 0.94
C THR A 5 -10.12 -15.06 0.27
N ALA A 6 -10.22 -14.60 -0.95
CA ALA A 6 -9.13 -14.72 -1.91
C ALA A 6 -8.19 -13.54 -1.95
N TYR A 7 -8.11 -12.51 -1.26
CA TYR A 7 -7.21 -11.42 -1.68
C TYR A 7 -6.45 -10.63 -0.62
N GLU A 8 -6.79 -10.71 0.65
CA GLU A 8 -5.97 -10.04 1.67
C GLU A 8 -4.94 -10.97 2.34
N ILE A 9 -4.85 -12.18 1.86
CA ILE A 9 -3.92 -13.17 2.38
C ILE A 9 -2.91 -13.46 1.29
N SER A 10 -1.84 -12.66 1.26
CA SER A 10 -0.71 -12.91 0.36
C SER A 10 -0.21 -14.34 0.51
N THR A 11 -0.12 -15.06 -0.59
CA THR A 11 0.27 -16.48 -0.62
C THR A 11 1.75 -16.72 -0.34
N ARG A 12 2.53 -15.70 0.02
CA ARG A 12 3.99 -15.80 0.08
C ARG A 12 4.61 -15.96 1.47
N ASP A 13 3.92 -15.62 2.57
CA ASP A 13 4.55 -15.64 3.90
C ASP A 13 3.70 -16.22 5.04
N TRP A 14 3.06 -17.35 4.79
CA TRP A 14 2.17 -17.99 5.78
C TRP A 14 2.88 -18.72 6.92
N SER A 15 4.19 -18.87 6.88
CA SER A 15 4.90 -19.79 7.79
C SER A 15 5.02 -19.29 9.22
N SER A 16 4.89 -17.98 9.47
CA SER A 16 5.05 -17.40 10.80
C SER A 16 3.75 -16.97 11.49
N ASP A 17 2.67 -16.73 10.74
CA ASP A 17 1.50 -16.00 11.24
C ASP A 17 0.23 -16.85 11.45
N VAL A 18 0.30 -18.14 11.27
CA VAL A 18 -0.84 -19.08 11.43
C VAL A 18 -1.39 -19.15 12.87
N CYS A 19 -0.71 -18.53 13.81
CA CYS A 19 -1.09 -18.53 15.23
C CYS A 19 -1.77 -17.24 15.70
N SER A 20 -2.12 -16.32 14.79
CA SER A 20 -2.80 -15.08 15.16
C SER A 20 -4.24 -15.36 15.58
N SER A 21 -4.61 -14.95 16.81
CA SER A 21 -5.96 -15.06 17.35
C SER A 21 -6.87 -13.88 16.99
N ASP A 22 -6.36 -12.93 16.21
CA ASP A 22 -6.98 -11.60 16.06
C ASP A 22 -7.52 -11.40 14.66
N LEU A 23 -8.49 -12.24 14.27
CA LEU A 23 -9.18 -12.14 12.99
C LEU A 23 -10.61 -11.64 13.17
N LEU A 24 -11.04 -10.84 12.19
CA LEU A 24 -12.41 -10.35 12.07
C LEU A 24 -13.03 -10.84 10.77
N ILE A 25 -14.14 -11.58 10.86
CA ILE A 25 -14.95 -11.94 9.70
C ILE A 25 -16.04 -10.88 9.54
N HIS A 26 -16.05 -10.16 8.43
CA HIS A 26 -17.00 -9.08 8.17
C HIS A 26 -18.30 -9.63 7.57
N GLY A 27 -19.25 -9.92 8.44
CA GLY A 27 -20.57 -10.43 8.08
C GLY A 27 -21.63 -9.34 7.91
N LYS A 28 -22.83 -9.72 7.44
CA LYS A 28 -23.98 -8.80 7.26
C LYS A 28 -24.49 -8.17 8.56
N LYS A 29 -24.18 -8.76 9.71
CA LYS A 29 -24.62 -8.29 11.04
C LYS A 29 -23.51 -7.59 11.82
N GLY A 30 -22.35 -7.37 11.20
CA GLY A 30 -21.15 -6.83 11.83
C GLY A 30 -19.98 -7.78 11.76
N SER A 31 -18.88 -7.40 12.39
CA SER A 31 -17.65 -8.20 12.44
C SER A 31 -17.70 -9.23 13.56
N VAL A 32 -17.26 -10.43 13.28
CA VAL A 32 -17.20 -11.56 14.22
C VAL A 32 -15.75 -11.95 14.44
N LYS A 33 -15.30 -12.03 15.68
CA LYS A 33 -13.95 -12.52 15.98
C LYS A 33 -13.81 -13.99 15.62
N ALA A 34 -12.67 -14.36 15.08
CA ALA A 34 -12.31 -15.71 14.70
C ALA A 34 -10.82 -15.96 14.90
N VAL A 35 -10.42 -17.19 14.87
CA VAL A 35 -9.01 -17.60 14.93
C VAL A 35 -8.67 -18.48 13.72
N PHE A 36 -7.43 -18.48 13.29
CA PHE A 36 -6.96 -19.50 12.37
C PHE A 36 -6.91 -20.83 13.08
N GLY A 37 -7.68 -21.80 12.58
CA GLY A 37 -7.67 -23.16 13.07
C GLY A 37 -6.58 -23.95 12.35
N TRP A 38 -5.67 -24.54 13.13
CA TRP A 38 -4.65 -25.45 12.67
C TRP A 38 -4.57 -26.65 13.61
N PRO A 39 -4.56 -27.89 13.12
CA PRO A 39 -4.52 -29.06 13.99
C PRO A 39 -3.27 -29.05 14.88
N ALA A 40 -3.42 -29.47 16.12
CA ALA A 40 -2.30 -29.60 17.04
C ALA A 40 -1.23 -30.53 16.47
N ILE A 41 0.04 -30.26 16.77
CA ILE A 41 1.17 -31.04 16.23
C ILE A 41 1.01 -32.56 16.45
N HIS A 42 0.44 -32.96 17.58
CA HIS A 42 0.21 -34.37 17.92
C HIS A 42 -0.84 -35.05 17.03
N THR A 43 -1.76 -34.28 16.43
CA THR A 43 -2.85 -34.83 15.60
C THR A 43 -2.58 -34.76 14.11
N ARG A 44 -1.63 -33.93 13.67
CA ARG A 44 -1.27 -33.78 12.26
C ARG A 44 -0.06 -34.63 11.83
N ILE A 45 0.63 -35.25 12.80
CA ILE A 45 1.73 -36.17 12.56
C ILE A 45 1.20 -37.62 12.64
N GLY A 46 0.77 -38.16 11.53
CA GLY A 46 0.36 -39.59 11.43
C GLY A 46 1.50 -40.45 10.95
N GLY A 47 1.68 -41.58 11.62
CA GLY A 47 2.72 -42.61 11.51
C GLY A 47 3.51 -42.76 10.20
N GLY A 48 4.83 -42.77 10.32
CA GLY A 48 5.78 -43.20 9.30
C GLY A 48 6.76 -42.08 8.89
N GLU A 49 6.53 -41.40 7.81
CA GLU A 49 7.37 -40.29 7.38
C GLU A 49 6.73 -38.96 7.73
N ARG A 50 7.33 -38.26 8.68
CA ARG A 50 6.82 -37.00 9.24
C ARG A 50 7.13 -35.83 8.31
N LYS A 51 6.24 -35.51 7.38
CA LYS A 51 6.19 -34.17 6.80
C LYS A 51 5.03 -33.41 7.45
N ASP A 52 5.36 -32.43 8.28
CA ASP A 52 4.37 -31.48 8.79
C ASP A 52 3.79 -30.73 7.59
N PRO A 53 2.49 -30.82 7.32
CA PRO A 53 1.90 -30.12 6.19
C PRO A 53 2.10 -28.61 6.38
N GLN A 54 2.57 -27.94 5.32
CA GLN A 54 2.70 -26.50 5.34
C GLN A 54 1.29 -25.87 5.32
N PRO A 55 1.06 -24.80 6.12
CA PRO A 55 -0.18 -24.05 6.03
C PRO A 55 -0.39 -23.50 4.62
N ALA A 56 -1.58 -23.69 4.08
CA ALA A 56 -1.98 -23.19 2.79
C ALA A 56 -3.47 -22.82 2.82
N VAL A 57 -3.90 -21.91 1.97
CA VAL A 57 -5.31 -21.45 1.91
C VAL A 57 -6.30 -22.61 1.81
N ASP A 58 -5.88 -23.71 1.14
CA ASP A 58 -6.75 -24.87 0.93
C ASP A 58 -6.90 -25.76 2.18
N ASN A 59 -6.01 -25.63 3.16
CA ASN A 59 -6.03 -26.46 4.37
C ASN A 59 -6.24 -25.68 5.67
N LEU A 60 -6.30 -24.35 5.60
CA LEU A 60 -6.66 -23.49 6.72
C LEU A 60 -8.17 -23.35 6.87
N PHE A 61 -8.62 -23.08 8.08
CA PHE A 61 -10.00 -22.75 8.37
C PHE A 61 -10.07 -21.66 9.45
N LEU A 62 -11.16 -20.89 9.44
CA LEU A 62 -11.43 -19.90 10.46
C LEU A 62 -12.45 -20.49 11.45
N ASP A 63 -12.10 -20.48 12.71
CA ASP A 63 -12.98 -20.89 13.80
C ASP A 63 -13.53 -19.67 14.54
N CYS A 64 -14.83 -19.49 14.48
CA CYS A 64 -15.58 -18.46 15.18
C CYS A 64 -16.43 -19.03 16.35
N GLY A 65 -16.18 -20.28 16.76
CA GLY A 65 -16.89 -20.98 17.81
C GLY A 65 -18.23 -21.60 17.40
N ALA A 66 -18.65 -21.43 16.15
CA ALA A 66 -19.90 -22.00 15.63
C ALA A 66 -19.73 -23.49 15.31
N LYS A 67 -20.72 -24.31 15.70
CA LYS A 67 -20.68 -25.77 15.55
C LYS A 67 -21.21 -26.26 14.20
N ASN A 68 -21.97 -25.45 13.50
CA ASN A 68 -22.61 -25.82 12.25
C ASN A 68 -22.94 -24.59 11.39
N ARG A 69 -23.32 -24.85 10.13
CA ARG A 69 -23.63 -23.83 9.16
C ARG A 69 -24.72 -22.84 9.63
N LYS A 70 -25.77 -23.31 10.29
CA LYS A 70 -26.86 -22.42 10.74
C LYS A 70 -26.38 -21.41 11.78
N GLU A 71 -25.48 -21.83 12.65
CA GLU A 71 -24.88 -20.93 13.64
C GLU A 71 -23.96 -19.91 12.95
N VAL A 72 -23.15 -20.31 11.97
CA VAL A 72 -22.34 -19.38 11.15
C VAL A 72 -23.22 -18.35 10.47
N GLU A 73 -24.31 -18.80 9.80
CA GLU A 73 -25.26 -17.91 9.12
C GLU A 73 -26.01 -17.00 10.14
N SER A 74 -26.29 -17.49 11.35
CA SER A 74 -26.92 -16.69 12.41
C SER A 74 -26.04 -15.54 12.89
N LEU A 75 -24.72 -15.68 12.83
CA LEU A 75 -23.75 -14.61 13.09
C LEU A 75 -23.68 -13.58 11.94
N GLY A 76 -24.35 -13.83 10.83
CA GLY A 76 -24.32 -12.96 9.65
C GLY A 76 -23.21 -13.26 8.69
N ILE A 77 -22.41 -14.30 8.94
CA ILE A 77 -21.32 -14.73 8.06
C ILE A 77 -21.94 -15.44 6.83
N HIS A 78 -21.45 -15.12 5.66
CA HIS A 78 -21.96 -15.66 4.39
C HIS A 78 -20.80 -16.02 3.45
N ILE A 79 -21.11 -16.73 2.37
CA ILE A 79 -20.13 -16.98 1.31
C ILE A 79 -19.73 -15.64 0.69
N GLY A 80 -18.41 -15.36 0.61
CA GLY A 80 -17.85 -14.08 0.17
C GLY A 80 -17.66 -13.05 1.30
N ALA A 81 -17.94 -13.40 2.57
CA ALA A 81 -17.55 -12.54 3.69
C ALA A 81 -16.01 -12.45 3.74
N VAL A 82 -15.50 -11.24 3.87
CA VAL A 82 -14.06 -10.97 3.98
C VAL A 82 -13.61 -11.22 5.42
N ALA A 83 -12.42 -11.77 5.59
CA ALA A 83 -11.75 -11.86 6.88
C ALA A 83 -10.48 -11.02 6.86
N THR A 84 -10.26 -10.24 7.90
CA THR A 84 -9.07 -9.41 8.07
C THR A 84 -8.46 -9.66 9.44
N TYR A 85 -7.18 -9.35 9.60
CA TYR A 85 -6.61 -9.22 10.94
C TYR A 85 -7.27 -8.08 11.71
N GLU A 86 -7.34 -8.17 13.03
CA GLU A 86 -7.79 -7.06 13.87
C GLU A 86 -6.85 -5.87 13.67
N GLU A 87 -7.43 -4.67 13.60
CA GLU A 87 -6.63 -3.47 13.34
C GLU A 87 -5.84 -3.07 14.59
N GLY A 88 -4.58 -2.73 14.38
CA GLY A 88 -3.70 -2.15 15.38
C GLY A 88 -2.87 -1.03 14.76
N PHE A 89 -2.57 -0.02 15.57
CA PHE A 89 -1.65 1.05 15.21
C PHE A 89 -0.91 1.49 16.46
N ASP A 90 0.41 1.41 16.44
CA ASP A 90 1.25 1.78 17.55
C ASP A 90 2.47 2.62 17.11
N GLU A 91 2.97 3.43 18.02
CA GLU A 91 4.25 4.11 17.88
C GLU A 91 5.35 3.31 18.58
N LEU A 92 6.44 3.06 17.89
CA LEU A 92 7.64 2.46 18.46
C LEU A 92 8.70 3.52 18.76
N ALA A 93 9.75 3.10 19.46
CA ALA A 93 10.93 3.93 19.66
C ALA A 93 11.48 4.47 18.32
N TYR A 94 12.13 5.62 18.38
CA TYR A 94 12.79 6.27 17.23
C TYR A 94 11.82 6.67 16.10
N ASN A 95 10.59 7.09 16.45
CA ASN A 95 9.59 7.60 15.52
C ASN A 95 9.10 6.57 14.47
N TYR A 96 9.19 5.29 14.76
CA TYR A 96 8.59 4.29 13.91
C TYR A 96 7.11 4.10 14.23
N LEU A 97 6.33 3.92 13.19
CA LEU A 97 4.90 3.60 13.25
C LEU A 97 4.72 2.17 12.77
N ILE A 98 3.92 1.40 13.47
CA ILE A 98 3.53 0.06 13.06
C ILE A 98 2.02 -0.05 12.93
N GLY A 99 1.59 -0.86 12.01
CA GLY A 99 0.17 -1.15 11.79
C GLY A 99 -0.03 -2.12 10.65
N ARG A 100 -1.26 -2.56 10.49
CA ARG A 100 -1.66 -3.41 9.39
C ARG A 100 -2.03 -2.57 8.17
N ALA A 101 -1.70 -3.06 6.98
CA ALA A 101 -2.08 -2.46 5.70
C ALA A 101 -1.71 -0.96 5.62
N MET A 102 -0.48 -0.63 6.07
CA MET A 102 0.11 0.69 5.79
C MET A 102 0.26 0.89 4.29
N ASP A 103 0.46 -0.19 3.58
CA ASP A 103 0.29 -0.33 2.14
C ASP A 103 -1.20 -0.51 1.78
N ASN A 104 -1.86 0.48 1.17
CA ASN A 104 -1.38 1.87 1.09
C ASN A 104 -2.39 2.81 1.80
N ARG A 105 -2.81 2.44 3.02
CA ARG A 105 -3.66 3.31 3.88
C ARG A 105 -2.93 4.59 4.26
N ILE A 106 -1.59 4.52 4.38
CA ILE A 106 -0.80 5.71 4.69
C ILE A 106 -0.83 6.71 3.54
N GLY A 107 -0.83 6.25 2.28
CA GLY A 107 -1.03 7.11 1.12
C GLY A 107 -2.37 7.85 1.17
N GLY A 108 -3.44 7.12 1.50
CA GLY A 108 -4.76 7.72 1.72
C GLY A 108 -4.76 8.82 2.78
N PHE A 109 -4.08 8.60 3.91
CA PHE A 109 -3.87 9.62 4.94
C PHE A 109 -3.07 10.82 4.41
N MET A 110 -1.95 10.57 3.73
CA MET A 110 -1.07 11.63 3.23
C MET A 110 -1.78 12.55 2.23
N ILE A 111 -2.54 12.03 1.29
CA ILE A 111 -3.28 12.86 0.33
C ILE A 111 -4.40 13.67 1.00
N ALA A 112 -5.03 13.13 2.05
CA ALA A 112 -6.01 13.86 2.84
C ALA A 112 -5.36 15.03 3.60
N GLU A 113 -4.18 14.85 4.19
CA GLU A 113 -3.44 15.92 4.86
C GLU A 113 -2.97 17.00 3.86
N VAL A 114 -2.54 16.62 2.65
CA VAL A 114 -2.24 17.58 1.58
C VAL A 114 -3.47 18.44 1.24
N ALA A 115 -4.64 17.83 1.07
CA ALA A 115 -5.89 18.56 0.83
C ALA A 115 -6.22 19.52 1.97
N LYS A 116 -6.06 19.08 3.20
CA LYS A 116 -6.25 19.89 4.41
C LYS A 116 -5.27 21.07 4.48
N MET A 117 -3.99 20.87 4.14
CA MET A 117 -2.99 21.94 4.07
C MET A 117 -3.36 23.00 3.02
N ILE A 118 -3.76 22.57 1.82
CA ILE A 118 -4.21 23.50 0.75
C ILE A 118 -5.37 24.37 1.24
N ARG A 119 -6.37 23.74 1.88
CA ARG A 119 -7.53 24.44 2.43
C ARG A 119 -7.18 25.38 3.58
N SER A 120 -6.39 24.90 4.55
CA SER A 120 -6.04 25.66 5.76
C SER A 120 -5.17 26.87 5.44
N ASN A 121 -4.25 26.72 4.49
CA ASN A 121 -3.37 27.79 4.01
C ASN A 121 -4.07 28.70 2.97
N LYS A 122 -5.35 28.46 2.65
CA LYS A 122 -6.15 29.20 1.67
C LYS A 122 -5.44 29.31 0.30
N VAL A 123 -4.73 28.26 -0.09
CA VAL A 123 -4.01 28.24 -1.37
C VAL A 123 -5.01 28.20 -2.52
N LYS A 124 -4.85 29.11 -3.46
CA LYS A 124 -5.60 29.12 -4.72
C LYS A 124 -4.74 28.47 -5.80
N LEU A 125 -5.04 27.23 -6.12
CA LEU A 125 -4.39 26.56 -7.22
C LEU A 125 -4.95 27.07 -8.56
N PRO A 126 -4.11 27.30 -9.58
CA PRO A 126 -4.55 27.78 -10.88
C PRO A 126 -5.10 26.64 -11.79
N TYR A 127 -5.42 25.50 -11.24
CA TYR A 127 -5.94 24.30 -11.90
C TYR A 127 -6.88 23.52 -10.97
N ALA A 128 -7.66 22.60 -11.52
CA ALA A 128 -8.48 21.68 -10.73
C ALA A 128 -7.61 20.59 -10.10
N LEU A 129 -7.76 20.36 -8.81
CA LEU A 129 -7.10 19.29 -8.08
C LEU A 129 -8.12 18.22 -7.72
N TYR A 130 -7.83 16.98 -8.11
CA TYR A 130 -8.57 15.79 -7.72
C TYR A 130 -7.74 15.01 -6.69
N ILE A 131 -8.29 14.79 -5.51
CA ILE A 131 -7.73 13.90 -4.51
C ILE A 131 -8.40 12.54 -4.69
N VAL A 132 -7.61 11.55 -5.05
CA VAL A 132 -8.12 10.22 -5.43
C VAL A 132 -7.54 9.17 -4.48
N ASN A 133 -8.41 8.42 -3.81
CA ASN A 133 -8.06 7.20 -3.13
C ASN A 133 -8.62 6.04 -3.97
N ALA A 134 -7.76 5.46 -4.81
CA ALA A 134 -8.14 4.39 -5.72
C ALA A 134 -8.36 3.07 -4.98
N VAL A 135 -9.16 2.19 -5.55
CA VAL A 135 -9.41 0.85 -5.03
C VAL A 135 -8.79 -0.21 -5.93
N GLN A 136 -8.56 -1.40 -5.38
CA GLN A 136 -8.10 -2.56 -6.14
C GLN A 136 -6.74 -2.34 -6.82
N GLU A 137 -5.84 -1.63 -6.16
CA GLU A 137 -4.46 -1.50 -6.60
C GLU A 137 -3.80 -2.88 -6.62
N GLU A 138 -3.83 -3.60 -5.51
CA GLU A 138 -3.22 -4.90 -5.22
C GLU A 138 -3.62 -6.05 -6.19
N ILE A 139 -4.70 -5.86 -6.93
CA ILE A 139 -5.23 -6.86 -7.87
C ILE A 139 -5.22 -6.39 -9.33
N GLY A 140 -4.37 -5.41 -9.62
CA GLY A 140 -4.07 -4.96 -10.98
C GLY A 140 -4.52 -3.53 -11.29
N LEU A 141 -4.36 -2.60 -10.34
CA LEU A 141 -4.47 -1.14 -10.55
C LEU A 141 -5.85 -0.69 -11.07
N ARG A 142 -6.92 -1.43 -10.74
CA ARG A 142 -8.24 -1.32 -11.39
C ARG A 142 -8.89 0.04 -11.20
N GLY A 143 -8.86 0.55 -9.97
CA GLY A 143 -9.46 1.84 -9.64
C GLY A 143 -8.72 2.99 -10.33
N ALA A 144 -7.40 2.96 -10.35
CA ALA A 144 -6.58 3.95 -11.01
C ALA A 144 -6.85 4.00 -12.53
N GLU A 145 -6.92 2.84 -13.18
CA GLU A 145 -7.25 2.75 -14.60
C GLU A 145 -8.60 3.41 -14.92
N MET A 146 -9.63 3.10 -14.13
CA MET A 146 -10.97 3.66 -14.34
C MET A 146 -10.98 5.18 -14.10
N ILE A 147 -10.33 5.66 -13.07
CA ILE A 147 -10.27 7.08 -12.71
C ILE A 147 -9.47 7.87 -13.75
N ALA A 148 -8.33 7.36 -14.17
CA ALA A 148 -7.51 7.99 -15.20
C ALA A 148 -8.28 8.19 -16.51
N ARG A 149 -9.04 7.17 -16.94
CA ARG A 149 -9.91 7.26 -18.14
C ARG A 149 -11.06 8.24 -17.96
N ARG A 150 -11.64 8.34 -16.77
CA ARG A 150 -12.79 9.21 -16.49
C ARG A 150 -12.40 10.67 -16.31
N ILE A 151 -11.36 10.96 -15.56
CA ILE A 151 -10.92 12.32 -15.25
C ILE A 151 -10.09 12.89 -16.39
N LYS A 152 -9.27 12.05 -17.06
CA LYS A 152 -8.29 12.46 -18.08
C LYS A 152 -7.39 13.58 -17.56
N PRO A 153 -6.62 13.35 -16.50
CA PRO A 153 -5.83 14.40 -15.91
C PRO A 153 -4.66 14.81 -16.82
N ASP A 154 -4.27 16.08 -16.75
CA ASP A 154 -3.07 16.60 -17.45
C ASP A 154 -1.77 16.20 -16.75
N VAL A 155 -1.84 15.91 -15.44
CA VAL A 155 -0.72 15.50 -14.58
C VAL A 155 -1.24 14.58 -13.49
N ALA A 156 -0.46 13.55 -13.16
CA ALA A 156 -0.72 12.68 -12.02
C ALA A 156 0.48 12.63 -11.07
N ILE A 157 0.23 12.88 -9.79
CA ILE A 157 1.21 12.69 -8.71
C ILE A 157 0.71 11.54 -7.86
N ILE A 158 1.41 10.42 -7.90
CA ILE A 158 1.04 9.20 -7.22
C ILE A 158 1.92 9.03 -5.99
N THR A 159 1.32 8.61 -4.88
CA THR A 159 2.06 8.18 -3.70
C THR A 159 1.74 6.73 -3.40
N ASP A 160 2.79 5.99 -3.12
CA ASP A 160 2.72 4.58 -2.78
C ASP A 160 3.85 4.23 -1.80
N VAL A 161 3.99 2.98 -1.44
CA VAL A 161 5.08 2.49 -0.59
C VAL A 161 6.24 1.92 -1.44
N THR A 162 7.37 1.70 -0.81
CA THR A 162 8.52 0.99 -1.40
C THR A 162 9.32 0.29 -0.30
N HIS A 163 10.09 -0.72 -0.64
CA HIS A 163 10.83 -1.50 0.34
C HIS A 163 11.91 -0.67 1.05
N ASP A 164 11.94 -0.74 2.40
CA ASP A 164 13.14 -0.40 3.17
C ASP A 164 14.16 -1.51 2.99
N THR A 165 15.20 -1.22 2.23
CA THR A 165 16.26 -2.19 1.90
C THR A 165 17.30 -2.37 3.01
N THR A 166 17.13 -1.70 4.15
CA THR A 166 17.90 -1.98 5.37
C THR A 166 17.32 -3.15 6.17
N THR A 167 16.14 -3.63 5.79
CA THR A 167 15.53 -4.83 6.37
C THR A 167 16.46 -6.03 6.14
N PRO A 168 16.74 -6.85 7.17
CA PRO A 168 17.53 -8.05 7.01
C PRO A 168 17.04 -8.94 5.86
N MET A 169 17.96 -9.53 5.11
CA MET A 169 17.71 -10.41 3.96
C MET A 169 17.26 -9.70 2.66
N VAL A 170 17.06 -8.40 2.64
CA VAL A 170 16.81 -7.65 1.41
C VAL A 170 18.12 -7.40 0.66
N ASN A 171 18.16 -7.74 -0.62
CA ASN A 171 19.35 -7.55 -1.45
C ASN A 171 19.36 -6.14 -2.07
N LYS A 172 20.15 -5.24 -1.52
CA LYS A 172 20.29 -3.85 -1.98
C LYS A 172 20.79 -3.71 -3.43
N ILE A 173 21.52 -4.71 -3.94
CA ILE A 173 22.01 -4.67 -5.35
C ILE A 173 20.82 -4.80 -6.31
N ILE A 174 19.78 -5.51 -5.91
CA ILE A 174 18.58 -5.74 -6.72
C ILE A 174 17.53 -4.66 -6.46
N GLU A 175 17.25 -4.37 -5.18
CA GLU A 175 16.13 -3.52 -4.77
C GLU A 175 16.50 -2.03 -4.65
N GLY A 176 17.79 -1.69 -4.71
CA GLY A 176 18.30 -0.34 -4.52
C GLY A 176 18.67 -0.06 -3.05
N ASP A 177 19.02 1.18 -2.73
CA ASP A 177 19.41 1.60 -1.39
C ASP A 177 18.44 2.66 -0.86
N VAL A 178 17.33 2.20 -0.28
CA VAL A 178 16.28 3.03 0.29
C VAL A 178 16.07 2.64 1.74
N ALA A 179 15.96 3.62 2.64
CA ALA A 179 15.82 3.40 4.07
C ALA A 179 14.75 4.29 4.71
N CYS A 180 14.01 3.74 5.66
CA CYS A 180 13.14 4.51 6.54
C CYS A 180 13.92 5.60 7.30
N GLY A 181 13.29 6.76 7.48
CA GLY A 181 13.88 7.92 8.15
C GLY A 181 14.82 8.76 7.27
N LYS A 182 14.88 8.47 5.96
CA LYS A 182 15.72 9.21 5.00
C LYS A 182 14.92 10.05 4.00
N GLY A 183 13.61 10.16 4.19
CA GLY A 183 12.69 10.83 3.31
C GLY A 183 12.09 9.93 2.23
N PRO A 184 11.07 10.41 1.51
CA PRO A 184 10.45 9.66 0.43
C PRO A 184 11.45 9.29 -0.67
N SER A 185 11.13 8.22 -1.39
CA SER A 185 11.89 7.76 -2.55
C SER A 185 11.21 8.23 -3.85
N LEU A 186 12.01 8.80 -4.74
CA LEU A 186 11.63 9.16 -6.09
C LEU A 186 12.19 8.12 -7.07
N ALA A 187 11.38 7.70 -8.03
CA ALA A 187 11.76 6.65 -8.96
C ALA A 187 12.04 7.20 -10.37
N TYR A 188 13.12 6.75 -10.99
CA TYR A 188 13.29 6.80 -12.45
C TYR A 188 12.74 5.51 -13.06
N GLY A 189 11.93 5.62 -14.09
CA GLY A 189 11.36 4.44 -14.76
C GLY A 189 10.46 4.79 -15.93
N PRO A 190 10.04 3.80 -16.74
CA PRO A 190 9.30 4.04 -17.98
C PRO A 190 7.97 4.78 -17.78
N ALA A 191 7.26 4.52 -16.68
CA ALA A 191 5.99 5.17 -16.36
C ALA A 191 6.17 6.56 -15.71
N VAL A 192 7.41 6.92 -15.33
CA VAL A 192 7.69 8.19 -14.64
C VAL A 192 8.13 9.23 -15.67
N HIS A 193 7.43 10.36 -15.68
CA HIS A 193 7.71 11.45 -16.62
C HIS A 193 8.91 12.28 -16.13
N ASN A 194 10.05 12.23 -16.85
CA ASN A 194 11.32 12.82 -16.41
C ASN A 194 11.25 14.33 -16.17
N LYS A 195 10.54 15.10 -17.00
CA LYS A 195 10.39 16.56 -16.76
C LYS A 195 9.59 16.83 -15.50
N LEU A 196 8.55 16.05 -15.22
CA LEU A 196 7.76 16.19 -13.99
C LEU A 196 8.58 15.76 -12.77
N LEU A 197 9.32 14.66 -12.87
CA LEU A 197 10.24 14.21 -11.82
C LEU A 197 11.26 15.30 -11.48
N SER A 198 11.88 15.93 -12.49
CA SER A 198 12.83 17.03 -12.27
C SER A 198 12.20 18.23 -11.55
N ILE A 199 10.91 18.49 -11.76
CA ILE A 199 10.20 19.52 -10.99
C ILE A 199 10.11 19.14 -9.52
N VAL A 200 9.75 17.87 -9.23
CA VAL A 200 9.67 17.36 -7.84
C VAL A 200 11.04 17.42 -7.15
N GLU A 201 12.10 16.99 -7.83
CA GLU A 201 13.49 17.06 -7.33
C GLU A 201 13.93 18.50 -7.02
N ASN A 202 13.61 19.42 -7.92
CA ASN A 202 13.91 20.84 -7.72
C ASN A 202 13.13 21.44 -6.54
N VAL A 203 11.88 21.04 -6.35
CA VAL A 203 11.07 21.43 -5.18
C VAL A 203 11.69 20.87 -3.92
N ALA A 204 12.04 19.58 -3.89
CA ALA A 204 12.70 18.94 -2.75
C ALA A 204 13.97 19.71 -2.35
N THR A 205 14.83 20.01 -3.33
CA THR A 205 16.08 20.76 -3.11
C THR A 205 15.82 22.16 -2.56
N LYS A 206 14.95 22.94 -3.20
CA LYS A 206 14.63 24.31 -2.79
C LYS A 206 14.00 24.39 -1.41
N LYS A 207 13.19 23.40 -1.06
CA LYS A 207 12.48 23.33 0.22
C LYS A 207 13.24 22.56 1.29
N LYS A 208 14.42 22.04 0.95
CA LYS A 208 15.26 21.24 1.84
C LYS A 208 14.51 20.04 2.41
N ILE A 209 13.79 19.32 1.55
CA ILE A 209 13.09 18.09 1.89
C ILE A 209 14.03 16.94 1.50
N PRO A 210 14.37 16.04 2.43
CA PRO A 210 15.20 14.89 2.10
C PRO A 210 14.44 13.96 1.14
N VAL A 211 15.13 13.46 0.13
CA VAL A 211 14.60 12.47 -0.81
C VAL A 211 15.66 11.45 -1.15
N GLN A 212 15.24 10.25 -1.48
CA GLN A 212 16.08 9.15 -1.92
C GLN A 212 15.75 8.83 -3.39
N MET A 213 16.73 8.36 -4.14
CA MET A 213 16.54 8.06 -5.57
C MET A 213 16.62 6.56 -5.79
N ARG A 214 15.72 6.02 -6.62
CA ARG A 214 15.75 4.63 -7.07
C ARG A 214 15.41 4.50 -8.55
N THR A 215 15.62 3.33 -9.12
CA THR A 215 15.26 3.03 -10.50
C THR A 215 14.32 1.83 -10.56
N VAL A 216 13.44 1.85 -11.57
CA VAL A 216 12.59 0.71 -11.91
C VAL A 216 12.74 0.43 -13.41
N SER A 217 12.92 -0.85 -13.77
CA SER A 217 13.32 -1.21 -15.14
C SER A 217 12.15 -1.38 -16.11
N ARG A 218 10.97 -1.77 -15.63
CA ARG A 218 9.80 -2.09 -16.48
C ARG A 218 8.53 -1.41 -16.01
N SER A 219 8.12 -1.66 -14.81
CA SER A 219 6.92 -1.11 -14.19
C SER A 219 7.24 -0.62 -12.79
N THR A 220 6.45 0.32 -12.31
CA THR A 220 6.56 0.78 -10.92
C THR A 220 5.91 -0.20 -9.95
N GLY A 221 4.98 -1.02 -10.44
CA GLY A 221 4.13 -1.88 -9.62
C GLY A 221 3.11 -1.09 -8.80
N THR A 222 2.75 0.12 -9.23
CA THR A 222 1.85 1.03 -8.52
C THR A 222 0.84 1.64 -9.49
N ASP A 223 -0.12 2.37 -8.98
CA ASP A 223 -1.11 3.12 -9.77
C ASP A 223 -0.48 4.07 -10.81
N THR A 224 0.80 4.40 -10.68
CA THR A 224 1.55 5.21 -11.65
C THR A 224 1.49 4.60 -13.05
N ASP A 225 1.62 3.27 -13.15
CA ASP A 225 1.59 2.58 -14.44
C ASP A 225 0.25 2.76 -15.15
N SER A 226 -0.86 2.71 -14.40
CA SER A 226 -2.20 2.93 -14.95
C SER A 226 -2.42 4.36 -15.42
N PHE A 227 -1.96 5.35 -14.68
CA PHE A 227 -2.09 6.75 -15.08
C PHE A 227 -1.20 7.08 -16.28
N ALA A 228 0.07 6.66 -16.25
CA ALA A 228 1.05 6.99 -17.29
C ALA A 228 0.63 6.51 -18.69
N TYR A 229 -0.04 5.36 -18.77
CA TYR A 229 -0.45 4.74 -20.02
C TYR A 229 -1.94 4.89 -20.34
N ALA A 230 -2.68 5.67 -19.55
CA ALA A 230 -4.10 5.93 -19.80
C ALA A 230 -4.29 6.98 -20.91
N ASN A 231 -5.37 6.84 -21.70
CA ASN A 231 -5.75 7.75 -22.77
C ASN A 231 -4.60 7.96 -23.78
N ASP A 232 -4.17 9.20 -23.96
CA ASP A 232 -3.05 9.59 -24.85
C ASP A 232 -1.71 9.70 -24.08
N GLY A 233 -1.67 9.14 -22.86
CA GLY A 233 -0.57 9.27 -21.92
C GLY A 233 -0.77 10.43 -20.94
N CYS A 234 -0.48 10.19 -19.66
CA CYS A 234 -0.54 11.21 -18.63
C CYS A 234 0.85 11.37 -17.98
N PRO A 235 1.46 12.56 -18.02
CA PRO A 235 2.66 12.85 -17.26
C PRO A 235 2.49 12.49 -15.78
N SER A 236 3.17 11.44 -15.35
CA SER A 236 3.00 10.86 -14.02
C SER A 236 4.31 10.85 -13.24
N VAL A 237 4.25 11.03 -11.93
CA VAL A 237 5.39 10.89 -11.02
C VAL A 237 5.00 10.08 -9.80
N LEU A 238 5.93 9.26 -9.33
CA LEU A 238 5.77 8.42 -8.15
C LEU A 238 6.63 8.96 -7.00
N ILE A 239 5.99 9.22 -5.87
CA ILE A 239 6.62 9.60 -4.60
C ILE A 239 6.33 8.48 -3.61
N SER A 240 7.28 7.60 -3.38
CA SER A 240 7.10 6.43 -2.52
C SER A 240 7.60 6.67 -1.11
N ILE A 241 6.89 6.12 -0.12
CA ILE A 241 7.35 6.10 1.27
C ILE A 241 8.04 4.75 1.59
N PRO A 242 9.24 4.75 2.21
CA PRO A 242 9.88 3.52 2.62
C PRO A 242 9.07 2.76 3.66
N LEU A 243 8.89 1.46 3.46
CA LEU A 243 8.10 0.57 4.30
C LEU A 243 8.87 -0.72 4.55
N ARG A 244 8.80 -1.24 5.78
CA ARG A 244 9.29 -2.57 6.15
C ARG A 244 8.14 -3.55 6.20
N TYR A 245 8.43 -4.80 5.86
CA TYR A 245 7.50 -5.93 6.00
C TYR A 245 6.23 -5.79 5.15
N MET A 246 6.35 -5.12 4.00
CA MET A 246 5.25 -4.97 3.03
C MET A 246 4.56 -6.29 2.76
N HIS A 247 3.22 -6.28 2.68
CA HIS A 247 2.37 -7.45 2.45
C HIS A 247 2.44 -8.53 3.53
N THR A 248 2.86 -8.18 4.75
CA THR A 248 2.78 -9.07 5.91
C THR A 248 1.69 -8.59 6.90
N THR A 249 1.52 -9.31 8.00
CA THR A 249 0.52 -9.00 9.03
C THR A 249 0.81 -7.72 9.80
N VAL A 250 2.04 -7.25 9.78
CA VAL A 250 2.46 -5.99 10.38
C VAL A 250 3.42 -5.28 9.45
N GLU A 251 3.20 -3.99 9.26
CA GLU A 251 4.05 -3.13 8.43
C GLU A 251 4.57 -1.98 9.29
N MET A 252 5.73 -1.44 8.90
CA MET A 252 6.44 -0.47 9.72
C MET A 252 7.07 0.60 8.83
N LEU A 253 6.88 1.87 9.20
CA LEU A 253 7.43 3.02 8.51
C LEU A 253 7.91 4.10 9.49
N HIS A 254 8.56 5.13 9.00
CA HIS A 254 9.08 6.21 9.81
C HIS A 254 8.21 7.46 9.69
N LYS A 255 7.87 8.07 10.82
CA LYS A 255 7.00 9.25 10.91
C LYS A 255 7.53 10.44 10.09
N ASP A 256 8.82 10.68 10.14
CA ASP A 256 9.43 11.80 9.40
C ASP A 256 9.30 11.60 7.87
N ASP A 257 9.26 10.35 7.38
CA ASP A 257 9.05 10.07 5.95
C ASP A 257 7.63 10.42 5.54
N VAL A 258 6.64 10.15 6.41
CA VAL A 258 5.24 10.57 6.19
C VAL A 258 5.15 12.09 6.07
N GLU A 259 5.71 12.80 7.03
CA GLU A 259 5.70 14.26 7.06
C GLU A 259 6.42 14.87 5.84
N ASN A 260 7.57 14.33 5.47
CA ASN A 260 8.34 14.78 4.31
C ASN A 260 7.62 14.46 2.99
N THR A 261 6.92 13.33 2.90
CA THR A 261 6.10 12.98 1.72
C THR A 261 4.92 13.93 1.55
N ILE A 262 4.16 14.20 2.62
CA ILE A 262 3.08 15.18 2.63
C ILE A 262 3.59 16.55 2.19
N ARG A 263 4.69 16.99 2.79
CA ARG A 263 5.31 18.28 2.49
C ARG A 263 5.77 18.36 1.04
N LEU A 264 6.40 17.31 0.51
CA LEU A 264 6.86 17.27 -0.87
C LEU A 264 5.70 17.33 -1.86
N MET A 265 4.63 16.56 -1.65
CA MET A 265 3.43 16.62 -2.48
C MET A 265 2.79 18.02 -2.44
N TYR A 266 2.60 18.57 -1.25
CA TYR A 266 2.04 19.91 -1.08
C TYR A 266 2.87 20.97 -1.81
N GLU A 267 4.17 21.01 -1.58
CA GLU A 267 5.06 21.98 -2.20
C GLU A 267 5.15 21.80 -3.72
N THR A 268 5.08 20.56 -4.22
CA THR A 268 5.01 20.29 -5.65
C THR A 268 3.74 20.89 -6.26
N LEU A 269 2.58 20.63 -5.65
CA LEU A 269 1.30 21.17 -6.12
C LEU A 269 1.28 22.70 -6.13
N VAL A 270 1.82 23.33 -5.10
CA VAL A 270 1.86 24.81 -5.02
C VAL A 270 2.81 25.43 -6.04
N ASN A 271 3.84 24.72 -6.46
CA ASN A 271 4.88 25.22 -7.37
C ASN A 271 4.70 24.81 -8.82
N ILE A 272 3.81 23.86 -9.14
CA ILE A 272 3.51 23.49 -10.52
C ILE A 272 2.66 24.58 -11.19
N SER A 273 2.97 24.90 -12.45
CA SER A 273 2.26 25.91 -13.21
C SER A 273 1.47 25.28 -14.36
N PRO A 274 0.25 25.77 -14.68
CA PRO A 274 -0.45 25.36 -15.89
C PRO A 274 0.32 25.65 -17.19
N LYS A 275 1.32 26.54 -17.12
CA LYS A 275 2.22 26.85 -18.24
C LYS A 275 3.42 25.93 -18.32
N THR A 276 3.55 24.97 -17.39
CA THR A 276 4.66 24.02 -17.41
C THR A 276 4.55 23.13 -18.63
N ASN A 277 5.56 23.22 -19.52
CA ASN A 277 5.60 22.36 -20.70
C ASN A 277 6.16 20.99 -20.34
N LEU A 278 5.30 19.99 -20.33
CA LEU A 278 5.65 18.61 -20.09
C LEU A 278 5.79 17.79 -21.40
N SER A 279 5.53 18.38 -22.58
CA SER A 279 5.72 17.71 -23.85
C SER A 279 7.19 17.40 -24.12
N TYR A 280 7.51 16.20 -24.60
CA TYR A 280 8.84 15.83 -25.06
C TYR A 280 9.17 16.37 -26.47
N PHE A 281 8.15 16.74 -27.24
CA PHE A 281 8.26 17.06 -28.67
C PHE A 281 8.07 18.55 -28.98
N SER A 282 8.21 19.43 -28.01
CA SER A 282 8.02 20.88 -28.16
C SER A 282 9.31 21.63 -27.90
#